data_a8e53a29fdc5f4c9936155cdaf87a28b
#
_entry.id   a8e53a29fdc5f4c9936155cdaf87a28b
#
_cell.length_a   1.000
_cell.length_b   1.000
_cell.length_c   1.000
_cell.angle_alpha   90.00
_cell.angle_beta   90.00
_cell.angle_gamma   90.00
#
_symmetry.space_group_name_H-M   'P 1'
#
loop_
_entity.id
_entity.type
_entity.pdbx_description
1 polymer ?
#
loop_
_entity_poly.entity_id
_entity_poly.type
_entity_poly.pdbx_seq_one_letter_code
_entity_poly.pdbx_strand_id
1 'polypeptide(L)'
;NKYFYNHDPVYGLTANDAYHRPDIKYTDDEMRNHLYMLGTRGTAFWEYYYSYSMFDDNKWQINAEAAKWIEDNFDILQKSQMFGGKPNDGNVYGYSCWNGKEGILSIRNPKNEAQSYKVTYDRLIGVGEDLGTVYGKVVVGDQRHQTDEPLTYGKEVTYTLNPKEVLILQFGEKDETPAKILSVEGNGKEAEVEFDETIRTPEAGMFKVDGYEVTKAELKADRRTVKLTLDKELKDARTVSVSVDGVKDTVGNTSKVSAQNDAFKDGIITGVISDDLKDGAVSTKAKYSVDGHGGFTVTGKIKTDSKDVVLAEQKGAYKVGIDGEGYLTFEFNNMKITSKYDQKTVDKANDSYTSETKGIAADGKEHQFSAVKEINGMIKLYLDGKVVASTYSEDKANPEIAKGETIFEQGLTKDEVSYITVLDRSLAYDEVKDLIDTEDNVVLAKNNPKVKVTAYDATVNTAVAEKPDRPFSMVNDGVKSTANYLELTDTSDSQNHSRYVQFDLGDEYDLMKIHMT
;
A
#
# COMPACT_ATOMS: atom_id res chain seq x y z
N ASN A 1 8.96 18.19 -28.84
CA ASN A 1 8.13 17.34 -27.98
C ASN A 1 8.17 15.92 -28.49
N LYS A 2 9.16 15.18 -28.10
CA LYS A 2 9.18 13.74 -28.31
C LYS A 2 8.54 13.13 -27.09
N TYR A 3 7.51 12.37 -27.29
CA TYR A 3 6.92 11.51 -26.30
C TYR A 3 8.02 10.58 -25.81
N PHE A 4 8.42 10.78 -24.57
CA PHE A 4 9.29 9.84 -23.90
C PHE A 4 8.35 8.81 -23.26
N TYR A 5 7.95 7.87 -24.10
CA TYR A 5 7.51 6.61 -23.54
C TYR A 5 8.61 6.13 -22.61
N ASN A 6 8.32 5.27 -21.69
CA ASN A 6 9.27 4.54 -20.86
C ASN A 6 10.37 3.87 -21.66
N HIS A 7 10.83 4.51 -22.66
CA HIS A 7 11.73 3.95 -23.63
C HIS A 7 13.13 4.47 -23.33
N ASP A 8 13.78 3.84 -22.38
CA ASP A 8 15.22 3.76 -22.48
C ASP A 8 15.51 2.66 -23.53
N PRO A 9 16.05 3.00 -24.71
CA PRO A 9 16.30 2.01 -25.77
C PRO A 9 17.25 0.90 -25.36
N VAL A 10 17.87 0.99 -24.20
CA VAL A 10 18.80 0.01 -23.66
C VAL A 10 18.09 -0.94 -22.68
N TYR A 11 17.00 -0.52 -22.04
CA TYR A 11 16.23 -1.40 -21.14
C TYR A 11 15.05 -2.10 -21.80
N GLY A 12 14.51 -1.55 -22.88
CA GLY A 12 13.40 -2.17 -23.59
C GLY A 12 12.11 -2.33 -22.77
N LEU A 13 12.00 -1.65 -21.63
CA LEU A 13 10.81 -1.70 -20.78
C LEU A 13 9.70 -0.88 -21.41
N THR A 14 8.95 -1.46 -22.32
CA THR A 14 7.78 -0.85 -22.92
C THR A 14 6.54 -1.70 -22.65
N ALA A 15 5.37 -1.08 -22.64
CA ALA A 15 4.11 -1.82 -22.57
C ALA A 15 3.98 -2.82 -23.73
N ASN A 16 4.57 -2.51 -24.89
CA ASN A 16 4.61 -3.42 -26.02
C ASN A 16 5.43 -4.69 -25.75
N ASP A 17 6.51 -4.60 -24.99
CA ASP A 17 7.30 -5.79 -24.65
C ASP A 17 6.49 -6.77 -23.81
N ALA A 18 5.71 -6.28 -22.86
CA ALA A 18 4.83 -7.13 -22.06
C ALA A 18 3.67 -7.72 -22.88
N TYR A 19 3.15 -7.00 -23.84
CA TYR A 19 2.07 -7.48 -24.69
C TYR A 19 2.54 -8.51 -25.72
N HIS A 20 3.72 -8.28 -26.30
CA HIS A 20 4.29 -9.16 -27.34
C HIS A 20 5.26 -10.22 -26.80
N ARG A 21 5.78 -10.01 -25.60
CA ARG A 21 6.78 -10.85 -24.95
C ARG A 21 6.42 -11.10 -23.48
N PRO A 22 5.30 -11.79 -23.19
CA PRO A 22 4.86 -12.05 -21.82
C PRO A 22 5.81 -12.97 -21.03
N ASP A 23 6.75 -13.60 -21.71
CA ASP A 23 7.82 -14.41 -21.13
C ASP A 23 8.98 -13.59 -20.56
N ILE A 24 9.10 -12.31 -20.92
CA ILE A 24 10.12 -11.43 -20.37
C ILE A 24 9.71 -11.01 -18.96
N LYS A 25 10.55 -11.39 -18.00
CA LYS A 25 10.42 -10.95 -16.61
C LYS A 25 11.58 -10.03 -16.28
N TYR A 26 11.26 -8.84 -15.80
CA TYR A 26 12.25 -7.90 -15.29
C TYR A 26 12.50 -8.17 -13.82
N THR A 27 13.78 -8.09 -13.42
CA THR A 27 14.15 -8.15 -12.00
C THR A 27 13.76 -6.86 -11.29
N ASP A 28 13.67 -6.90 -9.97
CA ASP A 28 13.41 -5.73 -9.14
C ASP A 28 14.48 -4.65 -9.33
N ASP A 29 15.74 -5.05 -9.50
CA ASP A 29 16.84 -4.10 -9.74
C ASP A 29 16.76 -3.45 -11.12
N GLU A 30 16.37 -4.20 -12.18
CA GLU A 30 16.16 -3.63 -13.51
C GLU A 30 15.03 -2.59 -13.48
N MET A 31 13.94 -2.88 -12.80
CA MET A 31 12.83 -1.95 -12.62
C MET A 31 13.25 -0.69 -11.85
N ARG A 32 13.94 -0.86 -10.74
CA ARG A 32 14.48 0.25 -9.93
C ARG A 32 15.42 1.12 -10.75
N ASN A 33 16.39 0.50 -11.41
CA ASN A 33 17.35 1.19 -12.26
C ASN A 33 16.68 2.03 -13.34
N HIS A 34 15.65 1.46 -13.99
CA HIS A 34 14.89 2.15 -15.02
C HIS A 34 14.16 3.37 -14.49
N LEU A 35 13.37 3.21 -13.43
CA LEU A 35 12.53 4.28 -12.88
C LEU A 35 13.35 5.46 -12.36
N TYR A 36 14.38 5.18 -11.57
CA TYR A 36 15.24 6.23 -11.02
C TYR A 36 16.06 6.93 -12.12
N MET A 37 16.59 6.17 -13.10
CA MET A 37 17.31 6.76 -14.23
C MET A 37 16.38 7.65 -15.07
N LEU A 38 15.12 7.24 -15.27
CA LEU A 38 14.11 8.02 -15.96
C LEU A 38 13.85 9.36 -15.24
N GLY A 39 13.73 9.33 -13.91
CA GLY A 39 13.57 10.54 -13.09
C GLY A 39 14.70 11.54 -13.30
N THR A 40 15.94 11.08 -13.48
CA THR A 40 17.10 11.96 -13.67
C THR A 40 17.21 12.61 -15.05
N ARG A 41 16.37 12.23 -16.03
CA ARG A 41 16.40 12.79 -17.38
C ARG A 41 15.87 14.23 -17.49
N GLY A 42 15.32 14.77 -16.40
CA GLY A 42 14.94 16.17 -16.33
C GLY A 42 13.72 16.56 -17.16
N THR A 43 12.76 15.66 -17.33
CA THR A 43 11.48 15.96 -17.94
C THR A 43 10.51 16.49 -16.88
N ALA A 44 9.66 17.46 -17.23
CA ALA A 44 8.64 18.00 -16.34
C ALA A 44 7.39 17.08 -16.24
N PHE A 45 7.35 16.04 -17.03
CA PHE A 45 6.22 15.12 -17.11
C PHE A 45 6.72 13.71 -17.40
N TRP A 46 6.30 12.76 -16.57
CA TRP A 46 6.55 11.33 -16.74
C TRP A 46 5.22 10.63 -16.96
N GLU A 47 5.15 9.86 -18.01
CA GLU A 47 4.00 9.06 -18.36
C GLU A 47 4.45 7.59 -18.38
N TYR A 48 3.85 6.78 -17.48
CA TYR A 48 4.19 5.38 -17.33
C TYR A 48 3.14 4.51 -17.99
N TYR A 49 3.57 3.64 -18.88
CA TYR A 49 2.74 2.62 -19.51
C TYR A 49 3.17 1.26 -19.02
N TYR A 50 2.35 0.64 -18.20
CA TYR A 50 2.61 -0.66 -17.63
C TYR A 50 1.61 -1.69 -18.10
N SER A 51 2.10 -2.93 -18.37
CA SER A 51 1.25 -4.09 -18.43
C SER A 51 1.08 -4.65 -17.02
N TYR A 52 -0.14 -4.80 -16.61
CA TYR A 52 -0.50 -5.35 -15.28
C TYR A 52 0.21 -6.68 -14.99
N SER A 53 0.33 -7.58 -16.00
CA SER A 53 1.00 -8.86 -15.87
C SER A 53 2.51 -8.81 -15.56
N MET A 54 3.13 -7.64 -15.66
CA MET A 54 4.54 -7.43 -15.34
C MET A 54 4.79 -7.08 -13.88
N PHE A 55 3.74 -6.74 -13.14
CA PHE A 55 3.85 -6.20 -11.79
C PHE A 55 3.44 -7.24 -10.75
N ASP A 56 4.32 -7.43 -9.80
CA ASP A 56 4.07 -8.03 -8.49
C ASP A 56 4.14 -6.94 -7.42
N ASP A 57 3.91 -7.30 -6.17
CA ASP A 57 3.91 -6.35 -5.05
C ASP A 57 5.24 -5.62 -4.91
N ASN A 58 6.37 -6.31 -5.13
CA ASN A 58 7.70 -5.70 -5.10
C ASN A 58 7.84 -4.59 -6.15
N LYS A 59 7.37 -4.83 -7.37
CA LYS A 59 7.45 -3.84 -8.45
C LYS A 59 6.54 -2.64 -8.22
N TRP A 60 5.35 -2.85 -7.64
CA TRP A 60 4.50 -1.76 -7.22
C TRP A 60 5.16 -0.93 -6.12
N GLN A 61 5.80 -1.57 -5.15
CA GLN A 61 6.52 -0.88 -4.08
C GLN A 61 7.71 -0.07 -4.64
N ILE A 62 8.52 -0.66 -5.52
CA ILE A 62 9.64 0.04 -6.18
C ILE A 62 9.14 1.24 -6.98
N ASN A 63 8.00 1.10 -7.66
CA ASN A 63 7.40 2.21 -8.41
C ASN A 63 6.96 3.36 -7.48
N ALA A 64 6.30 3.04 -6.37
CA ALA A 64 5.89 4.03 -5.39
C ALA A 64 7.09 4.77 -4.77
N GLU A 65 8.15 4.04 -4.40
CA GLU A 65 9.40 4.60 -3.87
C GLU A 65 10.09 5.52 -4.88
N ALA A 66 10.20 5.09 -6.14
CA ALA A 66 10.80 5.91 -7.18
C ALA A 66 9.99 7.18 -7.46
N ALA A 67 8.65 7.08 -7.50
CA ALA A 67 7.77 8.22 -7.70
C ALA A 67 7.92 9.24 -6.55
N LYS A 68 7.92 8.76 -5.31
CA LYS A 68 8.14 9.63 -4.15
C LYS A 68 9.53 10.28 -4.15
N TRP A 69 10.58 9.52 -4.46
CA TRP A 69 11.93 10.10 -4.57
C TRP A 69 12.02 11.17 -5.66
N ILE A 70 11.35 10.97 -6.80
CA ILE A 70 11.29 11.97 -7.88
C ILE A 70 10.54 13.22 -7.41
N GLU A 71 9.42 13.06 -6.71
CA GLU A 71 8.65 14.17 -6.14
C GLU A 71 9.47 14.97 -5.13
N ASP A 72 10.09 14.30 -4.17
CA ASP A 72 10.91 14.92 -3.12
C ASP A 72 12.13 15.66 -3.68
N ASN A 73 12.65 15.25 -4.85
CA ASN A 73 13.84 15.82 -5.48
C ASN A 73 13.52 16.62 -6.76
N PHE A 74 12.26 16.96 -6.99
CA PHE A 74 11.83 17.57 -8.25
C PHE A 74 12.59 18.86 -8.57
N ASP A 75 12.85 19.72 -7.60
CA ASP A 75 13.56 21.00 -7.76
C ASP A 75 15.01 20.83 -8.22
N ILE A 76 15.62 19.69 -7.93
CA ILE A 76 16.95 19.33 -8.41
C ILE A 76 16.84 18.68 -9.80
N LEU A 77 15.95 17.71 -9.95
CA LEU A 77 15.82 16.90 -11.16
C LEU A 77 15.41 17.70 -12.40
N GLN A 78 14.61 18.76 -12.25
CA GLN A 78 14.23 19.63 -13.37
C GLN A 78 15.43 20.36 -14.03
N LYS A 79 16.60 20.41 -13.37
CA LYS A 79 17.82 21.08 -13.86
C LYS A 79 18.79 20.12 -14.55
N SER A 80 18.30 19.02 -15.09
CA SER A 80 19.09 17.94 -15.66
C SER A 80 19.87 18.37 -16.90
N GLN A 81 21.13 17.91 -16.95
CA GLN A 81 22.01 17.99 -18.12
C GLN A 81 22.56 16.60 -18.43
N MET A 82 22.47 16.19 -19.69
CA MET A 82 23.07 14.93 -20.12
C MET A 82 24.59 15.09 -20.27
N PHE A 83 25.34 14.10 -19.83
CA PHE A 83 26.78 14.01 -20.03
C PHE A 83 27.22 12.62 -20.51
N GLY A 84 28.50 12.49 -20.87
CA GLY A 84 29.06 11.23 -21.34
C GLY A 84 28.96 11.02 -22.83
N GLY A 85 29.04 9.76 -23.26
CA GLY A 85 29.03 9.39 -24.66
C GLY A 85 27.65 9.07 -25.22
N LYS A 86 27.62 8.51 -26.42
CA LYS A 86 26.37 8.11 -27.07
C LYS A 86 25.95 6.72 -26.58
N PRO A 87 24.73 6.58 -25.99
CA PRO A 87 24.25 5.29 -25.52
C PRO A 87 24.20 4.20 -26.60
N ASN A 88 23.79 4.56 -27.81
CA ASN A 88 23.69 3.62 -28.94
C ASN A 88 25.05 3.06 -29.40
N ASP A 89 26.14 3.76 -29.10
CA ASP A 89 27.50 3.29 -29.36
C ASP A 89 28.07 2.46 -28.18
N GLY A 90 27.24 2.24 -27.16
CA GLY A 90 27.63 1.50 -25.96
C GLY A 90 28.51 2.33 -25.00
N ASN A 91 28.57 3.64 -25.13
CA ASN A 91 29.38 4.48 -24.29
C ASN A 91 28.67 4.77 -22.96
N VAL A 92 29.45 4.92 -21.88
CA VAL A 92 28.93 5.40 -20.59
C VAL A 92 28.32 6.77 -20.76
N TYR A 93 27.15 6.97 -20.19
CA TYR A 93 26.39 8.23 -20.19
C TYR A 93 25.64 8.43 -18.90
N GLY A 94 25.12 9.62 -18.68
CA GLY A 94 24.33 9.92 -17.51
C GLY A 94 23.68 11.28 -17.53
N TYR A 95 23.07 11.62 -16.41
CA TYR A 95 22.43 12.91 -16.18
C TYR A 95 22.94 13.51 -14.88
N SER A 96 23.16 14.81 -14.89
CA SER A 96 23.61 15.58 -13.76
C SER A 96 22.64 16.72 -13.50
N CYS A 97 22.15 16.80 -12.27
CA CYS A 97 21.13 17.75 -11.83
C CYS A 97 21.66 18.48 -10.61
N TRP A 98 21.71 19.81 -10.61
CA TRP A 98 22.25 20.59 -9.50
C TRP A 98 21.39 21.79 -9.14
N ASN A 99 21.16 21.98 -7.85
CA ASN A 99 20.48 23.12 -7.26
C ASN A 99 21.31 23.70 -6.10
N GLY A 100 22.29 24.55 -6.43
CA GLY A 100 23.25 25.07 -5.46
C GLY A 100 24.16 23.96 -4.92
N LYS A 101 24.03 23.66 -3.61
CA LYS A 101 24.83 22.63 -2.93
C LYS A 101 24.20 21.23 -2.95
N GLU A 102 23.04 21.09 -3.52
CA GLU A 102 22.37 19.81 -3.66
C GLU A 102 22.45 19.35 -5.10
N GLY A 103 22.72 18.07 -5.29
CA GLY A 103 22.87 17.52 -6.63
C GLY A 103 22.51 16.05 -6.72
N ILE A 104 22.19 15.62 -7.93
CA ILE A 104 21.95 14.22 -8.28
C ILE A 104 22.75 13.91 -9.54
N LEU A 105 23.52 12.84 -9.50
CA LEU A 105 24.24 12.29 -10.64
C LEU A 105 23.71 10.88 -10.91
N SER A 106 23.22 10.63 -12.11
CA SER A 106 23.02 9.27 -12.61
C SER A 106 24.06 8.95 -13.66
N ILE A 107 24.60 7.73 -13.61
CA ILE A 107 25.59 7.26 -14.59
C ILE A 107 25.32 5.81 -14.93
N ARG A 108 25.43 5.44 -16.19
CA ARG A 108 25.08 4.12 -16.70
C ARG A 108 26.14 3.55 -17.62
N ASN A 109 26.44 2.27 -17.41
CA ASN A 109 27.17 1.44 -18.36
C ASN A 109 26.19 0.62 -19.23
N PRO A 110 26.03 0.91 -20.53
CA PRO A 110 25.09 0.16 -21.36
C PRO A 110 25.65 -1.17 -21.89
N LYS A 111 26.94 -1.47 -21.70
CA LYS A 111 27.58 -2.70 -22.20
C LYS A 111 27.47 -3.89 -21.26
N ASN A 112 27.76 -5.09 -21.82
CA ASN A 112 27.88 -6.35 -21.08
C ASN A 112 29.31 -6.58 -20.53
N GLU A 113 30.13 -5.55 -20.52
CA GLU A 113 31.49 -5.55 -19.96
C GLU A 113 31.64 -4.35 -19.03
N ALA A 114 32.55 -4.42 -18.08
CA ALA A 114 32.82 -3.31 -17.18
C ALA A 114 33.43 -2.13 -17.95
N GLN A 115 33.03 -0.92 -17.59
CA GLN A 115 33.57 0.32 -18.13
C GLN A 115 33.92 1.30 -17.03
N SER A 116 35.03 2.02 -17.21
CA SER A 116 35.40 3.15 -16.34
C SER A 116 35.09 4.46 -17.03
N TYR A 117 34.55 5.40 -16.27
CA TYR A 117 34.27 6.74 -16.77
C TYR A 117 34.67 7.80 -15.72
N LYS A 118 35.38 8.83 -16.17
CA LYS A 118 35.84 9.93 -15.32
C LYS A 118 34.87 11.10 -15.44
N VAL A 119 34.32 11.51 -14.33
CA VAL A 119 33.44 12.68 -14.21
C VAL A 119 34.22 13.80 -13.59
N THR A 120 34.23 14.98 -14.22
CA THR A 120 34.71 16.24 -13.64
C THR A 120 33.51 17.02 -13.14
N TYR A 121 33.49 17.33 -11.87
CA TYR A 121 32.37 18.04 -11.24
C TYR A 121 32.53 19.56 -11.39
N ASP A 122 32.18 20.05 -12.56
CA ASP A 122 32.30 21.44 -12.93
C ASP A 122 31.04 21.97 -13.66
N ARG A 123 31.12 23.19 -14.16
CA ARG A 123 30.02 23.84 -14.86
C ARG A 123 29.54 23.11 -16.12
N LEU A 124 30.37 22.22 -16.71
CA LEU A 124 29.99 21.46 -17.90
C LEU A 124 28.91 20.42 -17.61
N ILE A 125 28.78 20.03 -16.35
CA ILE A 125 27.72 19.16 -15.88
C ILE A 125 26.79 19.86 -14.86
N GLY A 126 26.75 21.21 -14.90
CA GLY A 126 25.83 22.01 -14.09
C GLY A 126 26.26 22.31 -12.68
N VAL A 127 27.47 21.93 -12.25
CA VAL A 127 28.01 22.24 -10.91
C VAL A 127 28.45 23.68 -10.85
N GLY A 128 28.00 24.41 -9.83
CA GLY A 128 28.41 25.80 -9.57
C GLY A 128 29.76 25.90 -8.87
N GLU A 129 30.51 27.00 -9.14
CA GLU A 129 31.80 27.29 -8.46
C GLU A 129 31.63 27.52 -6.95
N ASP A 130 30.40 27.84 -6.52
CA ASP A 130 30.02 28.06 -5.14
C ASP A 130 29.53 26.78 -4.41
N LEU A 131 29.77 25.60 -4.99
CA LEU A 131 29.36 24.30 -4.43
C LEU A 131 29.80 24.13 -2.97
N GLY A 132 31.00 24.65 -2.60
CA GLY A 132 31.58 24.38 -1.31
C GLY A 132 31.99 22.91 -1.16
N THR A 133 31.66 22.31 -0.02
CA THR A 133 31.92 20.88 0.24
C THR A 133 30.62 20.16 0.42
N VAL A 134 30.42 19.08 -0.37
CA VAL A 134 29.25 18.19 -0.28
C VAL A 134 29.69 16.73 -0.24
N TYR A 135 28.79 15.84 0.15
CA TYR A 135 29.04 14.41 0.27
C TYR A 135 28.01 13.63 -0.57
N GLY A 136 28.47 12.55 -1.18
CA GLY A 136 27.64 11.69 -2.00
C GLY A 136 27.04 10.51 -1.23
N LYS A 137 25.74 10.26 -1.43
CA LYS A 137 25.02 9.10 -0.93
C LYS A 137 24.57 8.25 -2.12
N VAL A 138 24.85 6.94 -2.08
CA VAL A 138 24.37 6.01 -3.12
C VAL A 138 22.86 5.78 -2.92
N VAL A 139 22.07 6.20 -3.90
CA VAL A 139 20.63 5.99 -3.94
C VAL A 139 20.30 4.68 -4.67
N VAL A 140 20.91 4.47 -5.84
CA VAL A 140 20.78 3.26 -6.64
C VAL A 140 22.16 2.81 -7.09
N GLY A 141 22.40 1.53 -7.11
CA GLY A 141 23.66 0.93 -7.55
C GLY A 141 24.43 0.24 -6.43
N ASP A 142 25.63 -0.18 -6.76
CA ASP A 142 26.49 -0.95 -5.86
C ASP A 142 27.07 -0.06 -4.76
N GLN A 143 26.94 -0.50 -3.51
CA GLN A 143 27.44 0.21 -2.32
C GLN A 143 28.96 0.39 -2.30
N ARG A 144 29.74 -0.30 -3.14
CA ARG A 144 31.18 -0.04 -3.30
C ARG A 144 31.49 1.39 -3.75
N HIS A 145 30.51 2.10 -4.34
CA HIS A 145 30.63 3.49 -4.76
C HIS A 145 30.39 4.48 -3.62
N GLN A 146 29.90 4.01 -2.45
CA GLN A 146 29.77 4.86 -1.28
C GLN A 146 31.15 5.25 -0.76
N THR A 147 31.34 6.53 -0.50
CA THR A 147 32.57 7.08 0.04
C THR A 147 32.28 8.26 0.96
N ASP A 148 33.10 8.42 1.99
CA ASP A 148 33.08 9.60 2.87
C ASP A 148 33.97 10.74 2.34
N GLU A 149 34.53 10.57 1.14
CA GLU A 149 35.37 11.60 0.53
C GLU A 149 34.51 12.79 0.10
N PRO A 150 34.86 13.98 0.56
CA PRO A 150 34.15 15.20 0.20
C PRO A 150 34.31 15.51 -1.28
N LEU A 151 33.24 16.04 -1.88
CA LEU A 151 33.22 16.57 -3.24
C LEU A 151 33.28 18.09 -3.20
N THR A 152 34.14 18.65 -4.05
CA THR A 152 34.27 20.09 -4.28
C THR A 152 34.25 20.40 -5.76
N TYR A 153 34.00 21.65 -6.13
CA TYR A 153 34.05 22.08 -7.53
C TYR A 153 35.39 21.74 -8.18
N GLY A 154 35.35 21.23 -9.41
CA GLY A 154 36.52 20.84 -10.19
C GLY A 154 37.10 19.46 -9.84
N LYS A 155 36.60 18.77 -8.81
CA LYS A 155 37.07 17.43 -8.45
C LYS A 155 36.77 16.43 -9.59
N GLU A 156 37.74 15.59 -9.89
CA GLU A 156 37.60 14.48 -10.82
C GLU A 156 37.40 13.16 -10.04
N VAL A 157 36.37 12.41 -10.41
CA VAL A 157 36.09 11.10 -9.83
C VAL A 157 35.95 10.07 -10.94
N THR A 158 36.65 8.94 -10.82
CA THR A 158 36.51 7.82 -11.79
C THR A 158 35.58 6.78 -11.20
N TYR A 159 34.51 6.47 -11.94
CA TYR A 159 33.56 5.43 -11.62
C TYR A 159 33.83 4.21 -12.51
N THR A 160 34.09 3.06 -11.91
CA THR A 160 34.19 1.77 -12.61
C THR A 160 32.88 1.01 -12.43
N LEU A 161 32.10 0.98 -13.52
CA LEU A 161 30.77 0.41 -13.52
C LEU A 161 30.81 -1.04 -14.03
N ASN A 162 30.12 -1.92 -13.35
CA ASN A 162 29.88 -3.30 -13.79
C ASN A 162 29.08 -3.35 -15.11
N PRO A 163 29.00 -4.50 -15.79
CA PRO A 163 28.10 -4.68 -16.92
C PRO A 163 26.68 -4.24 -16.58
N LYS A 164 26.09 -3.39 -17.43
CA LYS A 164 24.71 -2.87 -17.29
C LYS A 164 24.43 -2.06 -16.03
N GLU A 165 25.41 -1.77 -15.21
CA GLU A 165 25.21 -1.04 -13.96
C GLU A 165 24.63 0.37 -14.20
N VAL A 166 23.69 0.72 -13.36
CA VAL A 166 23.22 2.09 -13.10
C VAL A 166 23.67 2.47 -11.71
N LEU A 167 24.28 3.64 -11.60
CA LEU A 167 24.66 4.26 -10.34
C LEU A 167 23.97 5.61 -10.24
N ILE A 168 23.28 5.86 -9.13
CA ILE A 168 22.70 7.17 -8.82
C ILE A 168 23.24 7.62 -7.48
N LEU A 169 23.82 8.80 -7.49
CA LEU A 169 24.37 9.48 -6.33
C LEU A 169 23.56 10.73 -6.06
N GLN A 170 23.23 10.96 -4.81
CA GLN A 170 22.66 12.21 -4.31
C GLN A 170 23.69 12.92 -3.46
N PHE A 171 23.88 14.21 -3.70
CA PHE A 171 24.89 15.04 -3.03
C PHE A 171 24.23 16.10 -2.17
N GLY A 172 24.80 16.35 -1.02
CA GLY A 172 24.31 17.34 -0.07
C GLY A 172 25.23 17.45 1.16
N GLU A 173 24.66 17.86 2.27
CA GLU A 173 25.35 17.86 3.56
C GLU A 173 25.76 16.43 3.95
N LYS A 174 26.76 16.31 4.83
CA LYS A 174 27.17 15.01 5.33
C LYS A 174 26.06 14.39 6.17
N ASP A 175 25.65 13.19 5.80
CA ASP A 175 24.70 12.42 6.58
C ASP A 175 25.42 11.77 7.77
N GLU A 176 25.10 12.22 8.96
CA GLU A 176 25.64 11.70 10.23
C GLU A 176 24.54 11.10 11.12
N THR A 177 23.33 10.95 10.58
CA THR A 177 22.16 10.51 11.34
C THR A 177 21.87 9.05 11.03
N PRO A 178 21.91 8.14 12.00
CA PRO A 178 21.50 6.76 11.80
C PRO A 178 20.01 6.65 11.51
N ALA A 179 19.64 5.66 10.70
CA ALA A 179 18.25 5.34 10.40
C ALA A 179 17.43 5.09 11.69
N LYS A 180 16.21 5.61 11.73
CA LYS A 180 15.26 5.49 12.85
C LYS A 180 14.12 4.56 12.45
N ILE A 181 13.55 3.89 13.44
CA ILE A 181 12.33 3.10 13.22
C ILE A 181 11.14 4.07 13.09
N LEU A 182 10.41 3.98 11.97
CA LEU A 182 9.14 4.66 11.74
C LEU A 182 7.98 3.87 12.30
N SER A 183 7.94 2.57 11.99
CA SER A 183 6.86 1.69 12.42
C SER A 183 7.34 0.28 12.72
N VAL A 184 6.58 -0.42 13.53
CA VAL A 184 6.71 -1.85 13.79
C VAL A 184 5.33 -2.46 13.67
N GLU A 185 5.20 -3.54 12.91
CA GLU A 185 3.93 -4.25 12.71
C GLU A 185 4.11 -5.74 12.99
N GLY A 186 3.10 -6.36 13.59
CA GLY A 186 3.11 -7.78 13.90
C GLY A 186 2.00 -8.54 13.18
N ASN A 187 2.29 -9.75 12.68
CA ASN A 187 1.29 -10.63 12.07
C ASN A 187 1.70 -12.11 12.17
N GLY A 188 0.97 -12.88 12.97
CA GLY A 188 1.26 -14.32 13.13
C GLY A 188 2.67 -14.57 13.64
N LYS A 189 3.53 -15.16 12.82
CA LYS A 189 4.96 -15.41 13.09
C LYS A 189 5.89 -14.36 12.51
N GLU A 190 5.38 -13.21 12.15
CA GLU A 190 6.15 -12.18 11.47
C GLU A 190 6.06 -10.85 12.20
N ALA A 191 7.12 -10.07 12.11
CA ALA A 191 7.12 -8.65 12.45
C ALA A 191 7.78 -7.86 11.31
N GLU A 192 7.22 -6.72 10.96
CA GLU A 192 7.82 -5.81 9.99
C GLU A 192 8.32 -4.56 10.72
N VAL A 193 9.51 -4.12 10.37
CA VAL A 193 10.15 -2.92 10.92
C VAL A 193 10.47 -2.00 9.77
N GLU A 194 9.82 -0.83 9.73
CA GLU A 194 10.08 0.20 8.72
C GLU A 194 11.00 1.27 9.28
N PHE A 195 12.00 1.65 8.49
CA PHE A 195 12.94 2.73 8.80
C PHE A 195 12.59 4.00 8.01
N ASP A 196 13.00 5.15 8.53
CA ASP A 196 12.80 6.46 7.91
C ASP A 196 13.63 6.68 6.64
N GLU A 197 14.64 5.83 6.42
CA GLU A 197 15.50 5.88 5.24
C GLU A 197 15.94 4.49 4.77
N THR A 198 16.59 4.45 3.60
CA THR A 198 17.16 3.23 3.03
C THR A 198 18.30 2.69 3.89
N ILE A 199 18.26 1.39 4.17
CA ILE A 199 19.27 0.68 4.95
C ILE A 199 20.00 -0.36 4.10
N ARG A 200 21.18 -0.79 4.56
CA ARG A 200 21.88 -1.96 4.01
C ARG A 200 21.18 -3.23 4.46
N THR A 201 21.36 -4.32 3.70
CA THR A 201 20.80 -5.64 4.06
C THR A 201 21.22 -6.01 5.48
N PRO A 202 20.25 -6.18 6.40
CA PRO A 202 20.56 -6.49 7.79
C PRO A 202 20.65 -8.00 8.02
N GLU A 203 21.20 -8.37 9.18
CA GLU A 203 21.22 -9.75 9.68
C GLU A 203 20.20 -9.93 10.81
N ALA A 204 19.65 -11.14 10.98
CA ALA A 204 18.66 -11.45 12.01
C ALA A 204 19.14 -11.08 13.43
N GLY A 205 20.43 -11.28 13.72
CA GLY A 205 21.04 -10.97 15.02
C GLY A 205 21.08 -9.48 15.38
N MET A 206 20.79 -8.59 14.43
CA MET A 206 20.67 -7.14 14.66
C MET A 206 19.32 -6.74 15.26
N PHE A 207 18.36 -7.67 15.31
CA PHE A 207 17.00 -7.45 15.82
C PHE A 207 16.72 -8.32 17.04
N LYS A 208 16.06 -7.73 18.00
CA LYS A 208 15.52 -8.42 19.16
C LYS A 208 14.04 -8.08 19.29
N VAL A 209 13.21 -9.09 19.30
CA VAL A 209 11.76 -8.98 19.57
C VAL A 209 11.49 -9.55 20.95
N ASP A 210 10.87 -8.76 21.81
CA ASP A 210 10.69 -9.16 23.21
C ASP A 210 9.82 -10.42 23.36
N GLY A 211 10.41 -11.47 23.93
CA GLY A 211 9.77 -12.77 24.14
C GLY A 211 9.81 -13.73 22.94
N TYR A 212 10.50 -13.37 21.84
CA TYR A 212 10.59 -14.15 20.62
C TYR A 212 12.03 -14.21 20.10
N GLU A 213 12.39 -15.32 19.44
CA GLU A 213 13.64 -15.44 18.70
C GLU A 213 13.43 -15.01 17.25
N VAL A 214 14.27 -14.12 16.74
CA VAL A 214 14.28 -13.73 15.33
C VAL A 214 15.12 -14.75 14.56
N THR A 215 14.47 -15.55 13.74
CA THR A 215 15.12 -16.62 12.96
C THR A 215 15.59 -16.16 11.59
N LYS A 216 14.97 -15.09 11.03
CA LYS A 216 15.30 -14.52 9.72
C LYS A 216 14.99 -13.04 9.69
N ALA A 217 15.79 -12.27 8.93
CA ALA A 217 15.52 -10.88 8.58
C ALA A 217 15.66 -10.72 7.06
N GLU A 218 14.65 -10.18 6.41
CA GLU A 218 14.59 -9.95 4.97
C GLU A 218 14.29 -8.50 4.68
N LEU A 219 15.21 -7.83 3.97
CA LEU A 219 14.99 -6.47 3.50
C LEU A 219 14.01 -6.51 2.31
N LYS A 220 12.90 -5.78 2.42
CA LYS A 220 11.90 -5.69 1.35
C LYS A 220 12.40 -4.84 0.17
N ALA A 221 11.62 -4.82 -0.89
CA ALA A 221 11.97 -4.13 -2.13
C ALA A 221 12.08 -2.60 -1.98
N ASP A 222 11.43 -1.99 -1.00
CA ASP A 222 11.58 -0.57 -0.66
C ASP A 222 12.94 -0.23 -0.02
N ARG A 223 13.71 -1.25 0.38
CA ARG A 223 15.01 -1.11 1.04
C ARG A 223 14.98 -0.33 2.36
N ARG A 224 13.82 -0.21 2.97
CA ARG A 224 13.56 0.44 4.27
C ARG A 224 12.84 -0.48 5.24
N THR A 225 12.02 -1.38 4.74
CA THR A 225 11.24 -2.31 5.55
C THR A 225 11.96 -3.65 5.67
N VAL A 226 12.08 -4.14 6.90
CA VAL A 226 12.65 -5.45 7.21
C VAL A 226 11.54 -6.36 7.72
N LYS A 227 11.34 -7.48 7.03
CA LYS A 227 10.47 -8.55 7.48
C LYS A 227 11.26 -9.51 8.38
N LEU A 228 10.84 -9.64 9.62
CA LEU A 228 11.40 -10.55 10.61
C LEU A 228 10.53 -11.80 10.70
N THR A 229 11.14 -12.98 10.66
CA THR A 229 10.46 -14.25 10.96
C THR A 229 10.79 -14.67 12.39
N LEU A 230 9.76 -15.00 13.16
CA LEU A 230 9.85 -15.37 14.57
C LEU A 230 9.76 -16.89 14.76
N ASP A 231 10.30 -17.40 15.87
CA ASP A 231 10.27 -18.82 16.25
C ASP A 231 8.86 -19.35 16.48
N LYS A 232 7.94 -18.49 16.95
CA LYS A 232 6.55 -18.82 17.29
C LYS A 232 5.61 -17.67 16.98
N GLU A 233 4.31 -17.94 16.97
CA GLU A 233 3.27 -16.92 16.77
C GLU A 233 3.29 -15.86 17.87
N LEU A 234 3.08 -14.62 17.48
CA LEU A 234 2.90 -13.50 18.39
C LEU A 234 1.66 -13.73 19.26
N LYS A 235 1.83 -13.62 20.56
CA LYS A 235 0.73 -13.72 21.50
C LYS A 235 -0.29 -12.59 21.31
N ASP A 236 0.22 -11.40 21.00
CA ASP A 236 -0.56 -10.22 20.65
C ASP A 236 0.19 -9.43 19.59
N ALA A 237 -0.31 -9.45 18.36
CA ALA A 237 0.29 -8.75 17.24
C ALA A 237 0.21 -7.22 17.36
N ARG A 238 -0.63 -6.69 18.26
CA ARG A 238 -0.79 -5.25 18.50
C ARG A 238 0.33 -4.68 19.37
N THR A 239 1.06 -5.51 20.09
CA THR A 239 2.08 -5.08 21.05
C THR A 239 3.41 -5.76 20.77
N VAL A 240 4.10 -5.34 19.72
CA VAL A 240 5.40 -5.86 19.35
C VAL A 240 6.47 -4.84 19.70
N SER A 241 7.39 -5.21 20.59
CA SER A 241 8.57 -4.39 20.92
C SER A 241 9.78 -4.93 20.16
N VAL A 242 10.41 -4.08 19.37
CA VAL A 242 11.62 -4.40 18.61
C VAL A 242 12.76 -3.50 19.05
N SER A 243 13.90 -4.10 19.33
CA SER A 243 15.17 -3.41 19.51
C SER A 243 16.09 -3.73 18.34
N VAL A 244 16.77 -2.70 17.86
CA VAL A 244 17.70 -2.77 16.73
C VAL A 244 19.09 -2.33 17.21
N ASP A 245 20.11 -3.13 16.92
CA ASP A 245 21.50 -2.80 17.20
C ASP A 245 22.38 -3.29 16.04
N GLY A 246 23.03 -2.36 15.33
CA GLY A 246 23.98 -2.69 14.26
C GLY A 246 23.44 -2.54 12.84
N VAL A 247 22.16 -2.23 12.62
CA VAL A 247 21.66 -1.90 11.29
C VAL A 247 22.33 -0.63 10.79
N LYS A 248 22.76 -0.63 9.53
CA LYS A 248 23.45 0.50 8.90
C LYS A 248 22.61 1.10 7.80
N ASP A 249 22.57 2.42 7.74
CA ASP A 249 22.08 3.14 6.57
C ASP A 249 23.04 3.00 5.37
N THR A 250 22.74 3.66 4.27
CA THR A 250 23.54 3.58 3.04
C THR A 250 24.93 4.22 3.19
N VAL A 251 25.09 5.24 4.01
CA VAL A 251 26.38 5.90 4.26
C VAL A 251 27.21 5.21 5.35
N GLY A 252 26.59 4.37 6.17
CA GLY A 252 27.28 3.53 7.16
C GLY A 252 27.04 3.95 8.61
N ASN A 253 26.19 4.94 8.90
CA ASN A 253 25.78 5.25 10.27
C ASN A 253 25.04 4.06 10.86
N THR A 254 25.31 3.75 12.11
CA THR A 254 24.81 2.53 12.76
C THR A 254 23.67 2.86 13.71
N SER A 255 22.52 2.22 13.49
CA SER A 255 21.35 2.37 14.33
C SER A 255 21.47 1.55 15.61
N LYS A 256 21.09 2.19 16.72
CA LYS A 256 20.88 1.55 18.01
C LYS A 256 19.62 2.15 18.63
N VAL A 257 18.48 1.57 18.29
CA VAL A 257 17.17 2.12 18.61
C VAL A 257 16.24 1.02 19.08
N SER A 258 15.24 1.40 19.84
CA SER A 258 14.13 0.51 20.22
C SER A 258 12.82 1.21 19.90
N ALA A 259 11.88 0.47 19.36
CA ALA A 259 10.52 0.94 19.15
C ALA A 259 9.54 -0.12 19.67
N GLN A 260 8.50 0.36 20.28
CA GLN A 260 7.34 -0.44 20.57
C GLN A 260 6.32 -0.18 19.49
N ASN A 261 5.67 -1.21 19.04
CA ASN A 261 4.58 -1.06 18.11
C ASN A 261 3.44 -0.29 18.78
N ASP A 262 3.14 0.83 18.19
CA ASP A 262 1.97 1.64 18.50
C ASP A 262 1.03 1.72 17.27
N ALA A 263 1.41 1.11 16.16
CA ALA A 263 0.65 0.96 14.94
C ALA A 263 0.46 -0.52 14.63
N PHE A 264 -0.61 -0.84 13.98
CA PHE A 264 -1.00 -2.21 13.65
C PHE A 264 -0.98 -2.36 12.13
N LYS A 265 -0.85 -3.62 11.67
CA LYS A 265 -0.88 -3.93 10.24
C LYS A 265 -2.13 -3.35 9.57
N ASP A 266 -2.01 -3.03 8.28
CA ASP A 266 -3.10 -2.56 7.41
C ASP A 266 -3.76 -1.23 7.85
N GLY A 267 -2.97 -0.31 8.39
CA GLY A 267 -3.42 1.03 8.77
C GLY A 267 -4.11 1.09 10.13
N ILE A 268 -4.04 0.05 10.95
CA ILE A 268 -4.56 0.10 12.32
C ILE A 268 -3.71 1.09 13.13
N ILE A 269 -4.34 2.11 13.66
CA ILE A 269 -3.66 3.14 14.47
C ILE A 269 -3.85 2.97 15.97
N THR A 270 -4.90 2.27 16.39
CA THR A 270 -5.17 1.94 17.79
C THR A 270 -6.26 0.88 17.91
N GLY A 271 -6.35 0.22 19.04
CA GLY A 271 -7.40 -0.77 19.31
C GLY A 271 -7.32 -1.35 20.71
N VAL A 272 -8.35 -2.07 21.06
CA VAL A 272 -8.49 -2.81 22.32
C VAL A 272 -9.03 -4.22 22.07
N ILE A 273 -8.65 -5.16 22.94
CA ILE A 273 -9.27 -6.48 23.05
C ILE A 273 -9.89 -6.62 24.43
N SER A 274 -10.69 -7.66 24.63
CA SER A 274 -11.38 -7.93 25.91
C SER A 274 -10.46 -7.86 27.14
N ASP A 275 -9.24 -8.36 27.02
CA ASP A 275 -8.25 -8.34 28.11
C ASP A 275 -7.78 -6.93 28.50
N ASP A 276 -7.85 -5.95 27.62
CA ASP A 276 -7.47 -4.56 27.88
C ASP A 276 -8.55 -3.82 28.71
N LEU A 277 -9.79 -4.31 28.68
CA LEU A 277 -10.98 -3.67 29.27
C LEU A 277 -11.30 -4.16 30.68
N LYS A 278 -10.31 -4.62 31.44
CA LYS A 278 -10.50 -5.23 32.78
C LYS A 278 -11.15 -4.29 33.79
N ASP A 279 -10.85 -3.02 33.70
CA ASP A 279 -11.23 -1.98 34.65
C ASP A 279 -12.11 -0.88 34.04
N GLY A 280 -12.75 -1.14 32.91
CA GLY A 280 -13.60 -0.19 32.19
C GLY A 280 -12.92 0.48 31.00
N ALA A 281 -13.33 1.71 30.66
CA ALA A 281 -12.88 2.40 29.45
C ALA A 281 -11.37 2.61 29.37
N VAL A 282 -10.83 2.38 28.17
CA VAL A 282 -9.40 2.55 27.85
C VAL A 282 -9.22 3.80 26.98
N SER A 283 -8.26 4.67 27.33
CA SER A 283 -7.90 5.86 26.57
C SER A 283 -6.52 5.68 25.93
N THR A 284 -6.40 6.11 24.67
CA THR A 284 -5.14 6.09 23.92
C THR A 284 -4.51 7.49 23.87
N LYS A 285 -3.25 7.56 23.44
CA LYS A 285 -2.53 8.82 23.30
C LYS A 285 -2.97 9.59 22.05
N ALA A 286 -2.90 10.92 22.12
CA ALA A 286 -3.30 11.81 21.03
C ALA A 286 -2.58 11.55 19.68
N LYS A 287 -1.37 10.97 19.69
CA LYS A 287 -0.65 10.62 18.47
C LYS A 287 -1.36 9.61 17.57
N TYR A 288 -2.32 8.87 18.12
CA TYR A 288 -3.12 7.86 17.42
C TYR A 288 -4.50 8.38 17.00
N SER A 289 -4.66 9.67 16.86
CA SER A 289 -5.92 10.26 16.44
C SER A 289 -6.06 10.25 14.91
N VAL A 290 -7.31 10.07 14.44
CA VAL A 290 -7.64 10.31 13.03
C VAL A 290 -7.58 11.79 12.72
N ASP A 291 -7.24 12.14 11.47
CA ASP A 291 -7.45 13.47 10.93
C ASP A 291 -8.78 13.54 10.15
N GLY A 292 -9.21 14.73 9.78
CA GLY A 292 -10.49 14.92 9.10
C GLY A 292 -10.43 14.73 7.59
N HIS A 293 -9.24 14.70 6.99
CA HIS A 293 -9.05 14.69 5.54
C HIS A 293 -8.93 13.28 4.98
N GLY A 294 -8.26 12.37 5.70
CA GLY A 294 -8.11 10.97 5.32
C GLY A 294 -9.40 10.16 5.47
N GLY A 295 -9.42 8.96 4.92
CA GLY A 295 -10.39 7.94 5.27
C GLY A 295 -10.02 7.30 6.61
N PHE A 296 -11.01 6.83 7.37
CA PHE A 296 -10.76 6.02 8.55
C PHE A 296 -11.88 5.00 8.77
N THR A 297 -11.60 4.01 9.58
CA THR A 297 -12.59 2.99 9.97
C THR A 297 -12.50 2.70 11.47
N VAL A 298 -13.64 2.61 12.12
CA VAL A 298 -13.77 2.01 13.45
C VAL A 298 -14.52 0.71 13.29
N THR A 299 -13.91 -0.39 13.64
CA THR A 299 -14.49 -1.73 13.48
C THR A 299 -14.33 -2.54 14.75
N GLY A 300 -15.25 -3.47 15.01
CA GLY A 300 -15.18 -4.29 16.20
C GLY A 300 -16.19 -5.42 16.21
N LYS A 301 -16.00 -6.33 17.17
CA LYS A 301 -16.86 -7.48 17.42
C LYS A 301 -17.36 -7.43 18.85
N ILE A 302 -18.67 -7.41 18.98
CA ILE A 302 -19.36 -7.24 20.28
C ILE A 302 -20.46 -8.27 20.45
N LYS A 303 -20.77 -8.57 21.72
CA LYS A 303 -21.91 -9.41 22.11
C LYS A 303 -22.56 -8.79 23.35
N THR A 304 -23.59 -7.99 23.16
CA THR A 304 -24.16 -7.22 24.26
C THR A 304 -25.68 -7.08 24.16
N ASP A 305 -26.35 -6.86 25.27
CA ASP A 305 -27.71 -6.34 25.38
C ASP A 305 -27.73 -4.94 26.01
N SER A 306 -26.56 -4.40 26.33
CA SER A 306 -26.39 -3.06 26.92
C SER A 306 -26.69 -1.97 25.89
N LYS A 307 -27.36 -0.90 26.35
CA LYS A 307 -27.80 0.24 25.56
C LYS A 307 -27.20 1.53 26.10
N ASP A 308 -27.27 2.60 25.32
CA ASP A 308 -26.66 3.90 25.65
C ASP A 308 -25.16 3.79 25.95
N VAL A 309 -24.44 3.02 25.14
CA VAL A 309 -22.99 2.76 25.30
C VAL A 309 -22.18 3.40 24.20
N VAL A 310 -20.94 3.76 24.53
CA VAL A 310 -19.95 4.30 23.58
C VAL A 310 -18.92 3.22 23.31
N LEU A 311 -18.83 2.77 22.05
CA LEU A 311 -17.86 1.75 21.62
C LEU A 311 -16.47 2.37 21.41
N ALA A 312 -16.41 3.50 20.70
CA ALA A 312 -15.19 4.25 20.50
C ALA A 312 -15.52 5.74 20.22
N GLU A 313 -14.74 6.64 20.82
CA GLU A 313 -14.91 8.08 20.64
C GLU A 313 -13.54 8.76 20.60
N GLN A 314 -13.29 9.54 19.53
CA GLN A 314 -12.29 10.61 19.55
C GLN A 314 -13.05 11.92 19.71
N LYS A 315 -12.92 12.55 20.86
CA LYS A 315 -13.68 13.75 21.21
C LYS A 315 -13.44 14.87 20.21
N GLY A 316 -14.52 15.39 19.65
CA GLY A 316 -14.47 16.44 18.61
C GLY A 316 -14.22 15.92 17.20
N ALA A 317 -14.09 14.62 16.99
CA ALA A 317 -13.91 13.99 15.69
C ALA A 317 -15.04 13.03 15.35
N TYR A 318 -15.10 11.89 16.03
CA TYR A 318 -16.10 10.86 15.78
C TYR A 318 -16.59 10.20 17.07
N LYS A 319 -17.75 9.56 16.97
CA LYS A 319 -18.29 8.70 18.00
C LYS A 319 -19.03 7.52 17.37
N VAL A 320 -18.71 6.32 17.82
CA VAL A 320 -19.42 5.09 17.48
C VAL A 320 -20.01 4.53 18.77
N GLY A 321 -21.27 4.14 18.76
CA GLY A 321 -21.94 3.65 19.97
C GLY A 321 -23.24 2.93 19.67
N ILE A 322 -23.95 2.55 20.72
CA ILE A 322 -25.28 1.94 20.69
C ILE A 322 -26.23 2.89 21.42
N ASP A 323 -27.35 3.21 20.81
CA ASP A 323 -28.36 4.11 21.39
C ASP A 323 -29.26 3.41 22.43
N GLY A 324 -30.17 4.19 23.05
CA GLY A 324 -31.11 3.70 24.07
C GLY A 324 -32.15 2.70 23.54
N GLU A 325 -32.26 2.50 22.25
CA GLU A 325 -33.12 1.50 21.62
C GLU A 325 -32.34 0.24 21.19
N GLY A 326 -30.99 0.26 21.25
CA GLY A 326 -30.12 -0.85 20.90
C GLY A 326 -29.58 -0.83 19.48
N TYR A 327 -29.72 0.31 18.76
CA TYR A 327 -29.21 0.47 17.41
C TYR A 327 -27.80 1.05 17.41
N LEU A 328 -26.97 0.58 16.51
CA LEU A 328 -25.63 1.10 16.28
C LEU A 328 -25.72 2.54 15.72
N THR A 329 -24.83 3.41 16.18
CA THR A 329 -24.76 4.82 15.75
C THR A 329 -23.34 5.19 15.37
N PHE A 330 -23.21 6.07 14.38
CA PHE A 330 -21.95 6.68 13.99
C PHE A 330 -22.12 8.16 13.77
N GLU A 331 -21.32 8.95 14.46
CA GLU A 331 -21.28 10.40 14.37
C GLU A 331 -19.89 10.83 13.90
N PHE A 332 -19.82 11.70 12.89
CA PHE A 332 -18.61 12.34 12.39
C PHE A 332 -18.95 13.76 11.93
N ASN A 333 -18.24 14.76 12.46
CA ASN A 333 -18.40 16.18 12.10
C ASN A 333 -19.88 16.63 11.95
N ASN A 334 -20.69 16.37 12.95
CA ASN A 334 -22.15 16.68 12.96
C ASN A 334 -22.97 15.95 11.86
N MET A 335 -22.42 14.94 11.20
CA MET A 335 -23.19 13.93 10.49
C MET A 335 -23.47 12.78 11.47
N LYS A 336 -24.70 12.29 11.50
CA LYS A 336 -25.08 11.16 12.35
C LYS A 336 -25.90 10.17 11.53
N ILE A 337 -25.53 8.90 11.62
CA ILE A 337 -26.25 7.77 11.03
C ILE A 337 -26.50 6.70 12.09
N THR A 338 -27.51 5.88 11.88
CA THR A 338 -27.92 4.81 12.80
C THR A 338 -28.37 3.58 12.03
N SER A 339 -28.16 2.41 12.59
CA SER A 339 -28.68 1.15 12.06
C SER A 339 -30.20 1.00 12.22
N LYS A 340 -30.85 1.97 12.85
CA LYS A 340 -32.32 2.09 12.89
C LYS A 340 -32.79 2.65 11.54
N TYR A 341 -33.33 1.80 10.72
CA TYR A 341 -33.91 2.18 9.44
C TYR A 341 -35.25 2.91 9.65
N ASP A 342 -35.39 4.11 9.09
CA ASP A 342 -36.66 4.80 8.93
C ASP A 342 -36.97 4.94 7.41
N GLN A 343 -37.95 4.19 6.93
CA GLN A 343 -38.38 4.18 5.54
C GLN A 343 -38.71 5.58 4.99
N LYS A 344 -39.16 6.48 5.82
CA LYS A 344 -39.47 7.87 5.43
C LYS A 344 -38.22 8.71 5.16
N THR A 345 -37.11 8.39 5.76
CA THR A 345 -35.86 9.12 5.59
C THR A 345 -35.14 8.64 4.31
N VAL A 346 -35.30 7.39 3.94
CA VAL A 346 -34.67 6.79 2.76
C VAL A 346 -35.38 7.19 1.46
N ASP A 347 -36.71 7.27 1.46
CA ASP A 347 -37.50 7.69 0.28
C ASP A 347 -37.20 9.14 -0.16
N LYS A 348 -36.53 9.94 0.67
CA LYS A 348 -36.13 11.32 0.36
C LYS A 348 -34.66 11.47 -0.07
N ALA A 349 -33.81 10.49 0.18
CA ALA A 349 -32.35 10.69 0.10
C ALA A 349 -31.68 10.02 -1.09
N ASN A 350 -32.25 9.05 -1.74
CA ASN A 350 -31.84 8.45 -3.01
C ASN A 350 -32.31 6.99 -3.16
N ASP A 351 -32.82 6.68 -4.33
CA ASP A 351 -33.35 5.40 -4.82
C ASP A 351 -32.43 4.16 -4.77
N SER A 352 -31.29 4.20 -4.09
CA SER A 352 -30.30 3.12 -4.20
C SER A 352 -30.14 2.23 -2.97
N TYR A 353 -30.86 2.46 -1.88
CA TYR A 353 -30.74 1.67 -0.65
C TYR A 353 -32.09 1.20 -0.11
N THR A 354 -32.66 0.21 -0.75
CA THR A 354 -33.78 -0.55 -0.19
C THR A 354 -33.25 -1.75 0.60
N SER A 355 -32.64 -1.52 1.78
CA SER A 355 -32.36 -2.63 2.68
C SER A 355 -33.43 -2.62 3.78
N GLU A 356 -34.25 -3.64 3.82
CA GLU A 356 -35.28 -3.86 4.84
C GLU A 356 -34.69 -4.32 6.20
N THR A 357 -33.39 -4.38 6.36
CA THR A 357 -32.75 -4.91 7.54
C THR A 357 -32.53 -3.83 8.60
N LYS A 358 -33.42 -3.81 9.58
CA LYS A 358 -33.14 -3.15 10.87
C LYS A 358 -32.04 -3.90 11.58
N GLY A 359 -30.92 -3.25 11.85
CA GLY A 359 -29.79 -3.83 12.54
C GLY A 359 -29.77 -3.45 14.02
N ILE A 360 -30.40 -4.24 14.90
CA ILE A 360 -30.21 -4.11 16.33
C ILE A 360 -28.86 -4.70 16.68
N ALA A 361 -28.00 -3.94 17.35
CA ALA A 361 -26.67 -4.38 17.77
C ALA A 361 -26.66 -4.85 19.25
N ALA A 362 -27.66 -4.45 20.04
CA ALA A 362 -27.82 -4.86 21.44
C ALA A 362 -28.98 -5.86 21.58
N ASP A 363 -28.83 -7.06 21.07
CA ASP A 363 -29.80 -8.16 21.16
C ASP A 363 -29.26 -9.41 21.89
N GLY A 364 -28.07 -9.30 22.51
CA GLY A 364 -27.38 -10.38 23.21
C GLY A 364 -26.66 -11.37 22.30
N LYS A 365 -26.68 -11.15 20.97
CA LYS A 365 -25.91 -11.94 20.02
C LYS A 365 -24.59 -11.28 19.66
N GLU A 366 -23.71 -12.05 19.07
CA GLU A 366 -22.47 -11.54 18.54
C GLU A 366 -22.70 -10.80 17.23
N HIS A 367 -22.14 -9.59 17.12
CA HIS A 367 -22.23 -8.73 15.96
C HIS A 367 -20.86 -8.17 15.57
N GLN A 368 -20.59 -8.12 14.28
CA GLN A 368 -19.47 -7.40 13.69
C GLN A 368 -19.97 -6.05 13.19
N PHE A 369 -19.38 -4.96 13.67
CA PHE A 369 -19.68 -3.62 13.16
C PHE A 369 -18.49 -2.97 12.47
N SER A 370 -18.76 -2.07 11.52
CA SER A 370 -17.76 -1.17 10.96
C SER A 370 -18.39 0.19 10.66
N ALA A 371 -17.78 1.24 11.19
CA ALA A 371 -18.12 2.64 10.91
C ALA A 371 -17.00 3.22 10.04
N VAL A 372 -17.30 3.53 8.79
CA VAL A 372 -16.31 3.92 7.77
C VAL A 372 -16.55 5.35 7.33
N LYS A 373 -15.51 6.21 7.39
CA LYS A 373 -15.45 7.48 6.70
C LYS A 373 -14.58 7.33 5.47
N GLU A 374 -15.13 7.53 4.29
CA GLU A 374 -14.40 7.49 3.04
C GLU A 374 -13.64 8.80 2.79
N ILE A 375 -12.61 8.75 1.95
CA ILE A 375 -11.80 9.94 1.62
C ILE A 375 -12.63 11.06 0.96
N ASN A 376 -13.70 10.69 0.23
CA ASN A 376 -14.66 11.64 -0.36
C ASN A 376 -15.61 12.29 0.67
N GLY A 377 -15.50 11.89 1.95
CA GLY A 377 -16.32 12.42 3.04
C GLY A 377 -17.64 11.68 3.30
N MET A 378 -17.96 10.65 2.52
CA MET A 378 -19.11 9.79 2.82
C MET A 378 -18.85 8.98 4.09
N ILE A 379 -19.86 8.91 4.97
CA ILE A 379 -19.83 8.01 6.12
C ILE A 379 -20.80 6.85 5.93
N LYS A 380 -20.35 5.65 6.30
CA LYS A 380 -21.11 4.40 6.19
C LYS A 380 -21.07 3.63 7.50
N LEU A 381 -22.15 2.95 7.79
CA LEU A 381 -22.28 2.07 8.93
C LEU A 381 -22.62 0.67 8.45
N TYR A 382 -21.85 -0.30 8.90
CA TYR A 382 -22.04 -1.71 8.60
C TYR A 382 -22.36 -2.48 9.87
N LEU A 383 -23.25 -3.43 9.75
CA LEU A 383 -23.55 -4.43 10.78
C LEU A 383 -23.62 -5.81 10.10
N ASP A 384 -22.83 -6.75 10.59
CA ASP A 384 -22.70 -8.11 10.04
C ASP A 384 -22.47 -8.11 8.52
N GLY A 385 -21.52 -7.27 8.07
CA GLY A 385 -21.12 -7.12 6.67
C GLY A 385 -22.14 -6.42 5.77
N LYS A 386 -23.28 -5.98 6.30
CA LYS A 386 -24.32 -5.27 5.53
C LYS A 386 -24.25 -3.78 5.81
N VAL A 387 -24.36 -2.97 4.75
CA VAL A 387 -24.54 -1.52 4.92
C VAL A 387 -25.91 -1.28 5.52
N VAL A 388 -25.96 -0.72 6.73
CA VAL A 388 -27.22 -0.42 7.43
C VAL A 388 -27.57 1.07 7.37
N ALA A 389 -26.58 1.94 7.13
CA ALA A 389 -26.80 3.38 6.94
C ALA A 389 -25.62 4.01 6.19
N SER A 390 -25.90 5.11 5.48
CA SER A 390 -24.88 5.97 4.90
C SER A 390 -25.38 7.40 4.74
N THR A 391 -24.49 8.38 4.76
CA THR A 391 -24.79 9.78 4.43
C THR A 391 -23.55 10.50 3.92
N TYR A 392 -23.79 11.61 3.23
CA TYR A 392 -22.78 12.51 2.71
C TYR A 392 -23.21 13.96 2.86
N SER A 393 -22.26 14.84 3.17
CA SER A 393 -22.45 16.28 3.13
C SER A 393 -21.12 16.93 2.72
N GLU A 394 -21.13 17.67 1.62
CA GLU A 394 -19.93 18.33 1.07
C GLU A 394 -19.30 19.28 2.08
N ASP A 395 -20.13 20.08 2.79
CA ASP A 395 -19.67 21.04 3.79
C ASP A 395 -19.04 20.39 5.04
N LYS A 396 -19.18 19.07 5.21
CA LYS A 396 -18.76 18.32 6.39
C LYS A 396 -17.75 17.23 6.08
N ALA A 397 -17.41 17.08 4.81
CA ALA A 397 -16.65 15.93 4.32
C ALA A 397 -15.22 15.85 4.88
N ASN A 398 -14.54 17.00 4.97
CA ASN A 398 -13.12 17.08 5.32
C ASN A 398 -12.86 18.21 6.34
N PRO A 399 -13.28 18.02 7.59
CA PRO A 399 -13.07 19.02 8.64
C PRO A 399 -11.62 19.04 9.13
N GLU A 400 -11.17 20.19 9.60
CA GLU A 400 -9.98 20.27 10.45
C GLU A 400 -10.29 19.66 11.82
N ILE A 401 -9.59 18.60 12.19
CA ILE A 401 -9.76 17.91 13.47
C ILE A 401 -8.49 18.06 14.30
N ALA A 402 -8.66 18.55 15.52
CA ALA A 402 -7.57 18.58 16.48
C ALA A 402 -7.20 17.15 16.93
N LYS A 403 -5.91 16.90 17.11
CA LYS A 403 -5.46 15.64 17.72
C LYS A 403 -6.10 15.45 19.09
N GLY A 404 -6.58 14.24 19.36
CA GLY A 404 -7.26 13.88 20.59
C GLY A 404 -7.06 12.41 20.94
N GLU A 405 -7.37 12.08 22.17
CA GLU A 405 -7.36 10.68 22.61
C GLU A 405 -8.60 9.96 22.07
N THR A 406 -8.44 8.69 21.73
CA THR A 406 -9.56 7.78 21.49
C THR A 406 -9.90 7.07 22.79
N ILE A 407 -11.15 7.14 23.19
CA ILE A 407 -11.69 6.44 24.34
C ILE A 407 -12.51 5.27 23.81
N PHE A 408 -12.16 4.07 24.24
CA PHE A 408 -12.85 2.85 23.88
C PHE A 408 -13.77 2.42 25.01
N GLU A 409 -14.92 1.90 24.62
CA GLU A 409 -15.86 1.20 25.44
C GLU A 409 -16.19 1.93 26.75
N GLN A 410 -17.29 2.64 26.73
CA GLN A 410 -17.90 3.23 27.94
C GLN A 410 -19.27 2.59 28.14
N GLY A 411 -19.39 1.77 29.17
CA GLY A 411 -20.65 1.14 29.55
C GLY A 411 -20.79 -0.34 29.18
N LEU A 412 -19.74 -0.97 28.60
CA LEU A 412 -19.67 -2.42 28.39
C LEU A 412 -18.67 -3.09 29.33
N THR A 413 -18.76 -4.38 29.47
CA THR A 413 -17.82 -5.23 30.19
C THR A 413 -16.86 -5.91 29.20
N LYS A 414 -15.73 -6.42 29.72
CA LYS A 414 -14.77 -7.17 28.91
C LYS A 414 -15.35 -8.39 28.19
N ASP A 415 -16.42 -8.98 28.75
CA ASP A 415 -17.07 -10.18 28.21
C ASP A 415 -18.04 -9.81 27.03
N GLU A 416 -18.35 -8.52 26.87
CA GLU A 416 -19.24 -8.02 25.82
C GLU A 416 -18.47 -7.51 24.60
N VAL A 417 -17.13 -7.36 24.68
CA VAL A 417 -16.27 -6.86 23.59
C VAL A 417 -15.20 -7.88 23.29
N SER A 418 -15.15 -8.38 22.04
CA SER A 418 -14.02 -9.20 21.59
C SER A 418 -12.85 -8.32 21.19
N TYR A 419 -13.09 -7.33 20.33
CA TYR A 419 -12.14 -6.29 19.97
C TYR A 419 -12.84 -5.05 19.42
N ILE A 420 -12.16 -3.91 19.48
CA ILE A 420 -12.51 -2.67 18.77
C ILE A 420 -11.20 -2.09 18.24
N THR A 421 -11.17 -1.73 16.97
CA THR A 421 -9.98 -1.27 16.25
C THR A 421 -10.28 -0.02 15.44
N VAL A 422 -9.34 0.91 15.39
CA VAL A 422 -9.39 2.11 14.55
C VAL A 422 -8.29 2.01 13.49
N LEU A 423 -8.67 2.17 12.24
CA LEU A 423 -7.76 2.23 11.10
C LEU A 423 -7.71 3.65 10.53
N ASP A 424 -6.55 4.09 10.04
CA ASP A 424 -6.35 5.37 9.35
C ASP A 424 -6.74 5.33 7.87
N ARG A 425 -7.43 4.30 7.44
CA ARG A 425 -7.96 4.13 6.10
C ARG A 425 -9.41 3.66 6.11
N SER A 426 -10.13 3.98 5.05
CA SER A 426 -11.46 3.44 4.83
C SER A 426 -11.36 2.00 4.35
N LEU A 427 -12.04 1.08 5.04
CA LEU A 427 -12.22 -0.28 4.55
C LEU A 427 -13.17 -0.28 3.35
N ALA A 428 -12.79 -1.01 2.30
CA ALA A 428 -13.68 -1.32 1.21
C ALA A 428 -14.76 -2.33 1.66
N TYR A 429 -15.85 -2.41 0.91
CA TYR A 429 -16.95 -3.33 1.23
C TYR A 429 -16.49 -4.78 1.40
N ASP A 430 -15.58 -5.24 0.52
CA ASP A 430 -15.07 -6.61 0.56
C ASP A 430 -14.24 -6.86 1.82
N GLU A 431 -13.42 -5.89 2.22
CA GLU A 431 -12.62 -5.97 3.45
C GLU A 431 -13.53 -6.02 4.70
N VAL A 432 -14.62 -5.23 4.72
CA VAL A 432 -15.60 -5.31 5.82
C VAL A 432 -16.26 -6.69 5.87
N LYS A 433 -16.53 -7.30 4.73
CA LYS A 433 -17.05 -8.68 4.68
C LYS A 433 -16.06 -9.72 5.18
N ASP A 434 -14.78 -9.55 4.88
CA ASP A 434 -13.73 -10.48 5.30
C ASP A 434 -13.50 -10.48 6.82
N LEU A 435 -13.97 -9.44 7.53
CA LEU A 435 -13.96 -9.40 9.00
C LEU A 435 -15.00 -10.33 9.65
N ILE A 436 -15.95 -10.85 8.87
CA ILE A 436 -16.96 -11.76 9.37
C ILE A 436 -16.47 -13.17 9.11
N ASP A 437 -16.43 -14.02 10.15
CA ASP A 437 -16.21 -15.46 9.97
C ASP A 437 -17.36 -16.04 9.14
N THR A 438 -17.12 -16.17 7.84
CA THR A 438 -18.13 -16.58 6.87
C THR A 438 -17.74 -17.89 6.23
N GLU A 439 -17.91 -18.98 6.94
CA GLU A 439 -18.08 -20.26 6.25
C GLU A 439 -19.37 -20.25 5.38
N ASP A 440 -20.35 -19.39 5.72
CA ASP A 440 -21.68 -19.41 5.14
C ASP A 440 -21.99 -18.35 4.07
N ASN A 441 -21.12 -17.35 3.80
CA ASN A 441 -21.47 -16.21 2.94
C ASN A 441 -20.69 -16.10 1.62
N VAL A 442 -19.84 -17.04 1.28
CA VAL A 442 -19.08 -17.00 0.01
C VAL A 442 -19.71 -17.93 -1.00
N VAL A 443 -20.66 -17.39 -1.76
CA VAL A 443 -21.35 -18.14 -2.82
C VAL A 443 -20.41 -18.50 -3.97
N LEU A 444 -19.49 -17.61 -4.33
CA LEU A 444 -18.44 -17.82 -5.34
C LEU A 444 -17.08 -17.96 -4.68
N ALA A 445 -16.98 -18.80 -3.65
CA ALA A 445 -15.70 -19.14 -3.06
C ALA A 445 -14.80 -19.81 -4.10
N LYS A 446 -13.53 -19.53 -3.96
CA LYS A 446 -12.47 -20.18 -4.73
C LYS A 446 -12.73 -21.68 -4.84
N ASN A 447 -12.80 -22.17 -6.08
CA ASN A 447 -13.02 -23.58 -6.37
C ASN A 447 -14.30 -24.19 -5.75
N ASN A 448 -15.36 -23.41 -5.56
CA ASN A 448 -16.62 -23.95 -5.10
C ASN A 448 -17.21 -24.93 -6.15
N PRO A 449 -17.24 -26.25 -5.88
CA PRO A 449 -17.70 -27.23 -6.87
C PRO A 449 -19.20 -27.15 -7.17
N LYS A 450 -19.97 -26.42 -6.37
CA LYS A 450 -21.40 -26.18 -6.62
C LYS A 450 -21.62 -25.08 -7.65
N VAL A 451 -20.64 -24.19 -7.87
CA VAL A 451 -20.76 -23.10 -8.83
C VAL A 451 -20.37 -23.58 -10.21
N LYS A 452 -21.31 -23.51 -11.13
CA LYS A 452 -21.09 -23.86 -12.53
C LYS A 452 -21.02 -22.61 -13.39
N VAL A 453 -19.91 -22.43 -14.09
CA VAL A 453 -19.70 -21.32 -15.01
C VAL A 453 -19.95 -21.79 -16.45
N THR A 454 -20.73 -21.04 -17.19
CA THR A 454 -21.02 -21.30 -18.61
C THR A 454 -21.03 -19.98 -19.38
N ALA A 455 -20.49 -19.97 -20.59
CA ALA A 455 -20.60 -18.84 -21.49
C ALA A 455 -21.63 -19.10 -22.60
N TYR A 456 -22.34 -18.05 -23.00
CA TYR A 456 -23.38 -18.12 -24.02
C TYR A 456 -23.18 -17.03 -25.08
N ASP A 457 -23.51 -17.39 -26.31
CA ASP A 457 -23.75 -16.42 -27.37
C ASP A 457 -25.20 -15.92 -27.28
N ALA A 458 -25.38 -14.64 -26.99
CA ALA A 458 -26.70 -14.05 -26.79
C ALA A 458 -27.52 -13.96 -28.07
N THR A 459 -26.89 -14.00 -29.25
CA THR A 459 -27.58 -13.89 -30.55
C THR A 459 -28.37 -15.16 -30.87
N VAL A 460 -27.80 -16.31 -30.53
CA VAL A 460 -28.39 -17.62 -30.81
C VAL A 460 -28.78 -18.40 -29.57
N ASN A 461 -28.52 -17.84 -28.41
CA ASN A 461 -28.76 -18.42 -27.08
C ASN A 461 -28.20 -19.85 -26.93
N THR A 462 -27.03 -20.07 -27.48
CA THR A 462 -26.31 -21.34 -27.38
C THR A 462 -25.06 -21.22 -26.51
N ALA A 463 -24.76 -22.29 -25.77
CA ALA A 463 -23.55 -22.35 -24.98
C ALA A 463 -22.30 -22.33 -25.88
N VAL A 464 -21.34 -21.52 -25.52
CA VAL A 464 -20.02 -21.47 -26.16
C VAL A 464 -19.21 -22.67 -25.70
N ALA A 465 -18.48 -23.31 -26.61
CA ALA A 465 -17.63 -24.44 -26.28
C ALA A 465 -16.44 -23.98 -25.40
N GLU A 466 -16.18 -24.74 -24.36
CA GLU A 466 -15.03 -24.52 -23.49
C GLU A 466 -13.74 -24.87 -24.24
N LYS A 467 -12.72 -24.01 -24.11
CA LYS A 467 -11.38 -24.28 -24.64
C LYS A 467 -10.59 -25.14 -23.64
N PRO A 468 -9.91 -26.23 -24.08
CA PRO A 468 -9.20 -27.14 -23.17
C PRO A 468 -8.10 -26.46 -22.33
N ASP A 469 -7.47 -25.43 -22.87
CA ASP A 469 -6.42 -24.63 -22.22
C ASP A 469 -6.97 -23.48 -21.36
N ARG A 470 -8.29 -23.24 -21.43
CA ARG A 470 -8.97 -22.16 -20.71
C ARG A 470 -10.37 -22.61 -20.25
N PRO A 471 -10.43 -23.51 -19.28
CA PRO A 471 -11.68 -23.97 -18.72
C PRO A 471 -12.43 -22.85 -18.02
N PHE A 472 -13.75 -22.86 -18.05
CA PHE A 472 -14.59 -21.81 -17.44
C PHE A 472 -14.37 -21.70 -15.92
N SER A 473 -13.93 -22.76 -15.28
CA SER A 473 -13.55 -22.77 -13.87
C SER A 473 -12.38 -21.84 -13.52
N MET A 474 -11.61 -21.36 -14.50
CA MET A 474 -10.53 -20.38 -14.26
C MET A 474 -11.06 -19.03 -13.77
N VAL A 475 -12.33 -18.68 -14.04
CA VAL A 475 -12.89 -17.39 -13.62
C VAL A 475 -13.31 -17.35 -12.14
N ASN A 476 -13.33 -18.50 -11.45
CA ASN A 476 -13.62 -18.59 -10.02
C ASN A 476 -12.60 -19.42 -9.24
N ASP A 477 -11.40 -19.62 -9.78
CA ASP A 477 -10.32 -20.37 -9.13
C ASP A 477 -9.59 -19.57 -8.03
N GLY A 478 -9.95 -18.29 -7.87
CA GLY A 478 -9.35 -17.38 -6.88
C GLY A 478 -7.97 -16.87 -7.27
N VAL A 479 -7.53 -17.10 -8.51
CA VAL A 479 -6.26 -16.59 -9.03
C VAL A 479 -6.51 -15.31 -9.81
N LYS A 480 -6.08 -14.19 -9.27
CA LYS A 480 -6.09 -12.88 -9.97
C LYS A 480 -4.91 -12.82 -10.92
N SER A 481 -5.10 -13.21 -12.16
CA SER A 481 -4.05 -13.22 -13.18
C SER A 481 -4.65 -12.86 -14.54
N THR A 482 -3.92 -12.07 -15.32
CA THR A 482 -4.26 -11.79 -16.71
C THR A 482 -4.17 -13.02 -17.61
N ALA A 483 -3.56 -14.11 -17.13
CA ALA A 483 -3.57 -15.40 -17.81
C ALA A 483 -4.88 -16.19 -17.57
N ASN A 484 -5.62 -15.87 -16.49
CA ASN A 484 -6.88 -16.49 -16.11
C ASN A 484 -8.05 -15.64 -16.61
N TYR A 485 -8.27 -15.62 -17.92
CA TYR A 485 -9.38 -14.90 -18.51
C TYR A 485 -10.21 -15.81 -19.39
N LEU A 486 -11.49 -15.51 -19.45
CA LEU A 486 -12.42 -16.17 -20.35
C LEU A 486 -12.41 -15.46 -21.70
N GLU A 487 -12.03 -16.16 -22.75
CA GLU A 487 -12.07 -15.63 -24.10
C GLU A 487 -13.46 -15.87 -24.72
N LEU A 488 -14.24 -14.80 -24.83
CA LEU A 488 -15.58 -14.82 -25.39
C LEU A 488 -15.63 -14.42 -26.87
N THR A 489 -14.50 -14.05 -27.46
CA THR A 489 -14.44 -13.63 -28.87
C THR A 489 -14.07 -14.80 -29.78
N ASP A 490 -14.88 -15.03 -30.81
CA ASP A 490 -14.48 -15.80 -31.96
C ASP A 490 -13.83 -14.87 -32.98
N THR A 491 -12.55 -15.05 -33.25
CA THR A 491 -11.77 -14.24 -34.19
C THR A 491 -12.18 -14.51 -35.65
N SER A 492 -12.99 -15.50 -35.89
CA SER A 492 -13.46 -15.89 -37.24
C SER A 492 -14.72 -15.14 -37.71
N ASP A 493 -15.41 -14.44 -36.79
CA ASP A 493 -16.67 -13.77 -37.11
C ASP A 493 -16.56 -12.26 -36.89
N SER A 494 -16.69 -11.50 -37.98
CA SER A 494 -16.70 -10.03 -37.99
C SER A 494 -18.02 -9.41 -37.51
N GLN A 495 -18.96 -10.22 -37.04
CA GLN A 495 -20.24 -9.77 -36.53
C GLN A 495 -20.15 -9.49 -35.02
N ASN A 496 -20.72 -8.39 -34.57
CA ASN A 496 -20.85 -8.02 -33.18
C ASN A 496 -21.82 -8.94 -32.44
N HIS A 497 -21.38 -10.12 -32.03
CA HIS A 497 -22.16 -11.01 -31.18
C HIS A 497 -22.01 -10.60 -29.73
N SER A 498 -23.12 -10.25 -29.08
CA SER A 498 -23.16 -10.09 -27.64
C SER A 498 -23.01 -11.45 -26.96
N ARG A 499 -22.05 -11.57 -26.02
CA ARG A 499 -21.84 -12.80 -25.26
C ARG A 499 -21.98 -12.51 -23.78
N TYR A 500 -22.41 -13.48 -23.02
CA TYR A 500 -22.52 -13.37 -21.58
C TYR A 500 -22.01 -14.62 -20.89
N VAL A 501 -21.60 -14.45 -19.65
CA VAL A 501 -21.18 -15.53 -18.76
C VAL A 501 -22.25 -15.72 -17.71
N GLN A 502 -22.67 -16.96 -17.53
CA GLN A 502 -23.62 -17.34 -16.51
C GLN A 502 -22.92 -18.10 -15.40
N PHE A 503 -23.16 -17.68 -14.19
CA PHE A 503 -22.76 -18.38 -12.97
C PHE A 503 -24.02 -19.02 -12.38
N ASP A 504 -24.08 -20.34 -12.42
CA ASP A 504 -25.11 -21.11 -11.74
C ASP A 504 -24.59 -21.45 -10.35
N LEU A 505 -25.22 -20.90 -9.34
CA LEU A 505 -24.77 -21.00 -7.95
C LEU A 505 -25.19 -22.30 -7.28
N GLY A 506 -26.04 -23.07 -7.95
CA GLY A 506 -26.55 -24.37 -7.48
C GLY A 506 -27.64 -24.30 -6.43
N ASP A 507 -28.02 -23.09 -5.97
CA ASP A 507 -29.11 -22.81 -5.04
C ASP A 507 -29.56 -21.35 -5.14
N GLU A 508 -30.60 -20.95 -4.42
CA GLU A 508 -31.09 -19.59 -4.32
C GLU A 508 -30.31 -18.85 -3.22
N TYR A 509 -29.77 -17.67 -3.54
CA TYR A 509 -29.00 -16.84 -2.62
C TYR A 509 -29.41 -15.37 -2.76
N ASP A 510 -29.41 -14.66 -1.63
CA ASP A 510 -29.50 -13.20 -1.61
C ASP A 510 -28.15 -12.61 -2.02
N LEU A 511 -28.00 -12.23 -3.29
CA LEU A 511 -26.75 -11.66 -3.81
C LEU A 511 -26.63 -10.19 -3.41
N MET A 512 -25.66 -9.90 -2.56
CA MET A 512 -25.35 -8.53 -2.13
C MET A 512 -24.44 -7.80 -3.11
N LYS A 513 -23.51 -8.50 -3.77
CA LYS A 513 -22.53 -7.93 -4.69
C LYS A 513 -21.95 -8.99 -5.61
N ILE A 514 -21.69 -8.61 -6.85
CA ILE A 514 -20.84 -9.36 -7.77
C ILE A 514 -19.57 -8.56 -7.99
N HIS A 515 -18.42 -9.12 -7.64
CA HIS A 515 -17.12 -8.54 -7.88
C HIS A 515 -16.46 -9.22 -9.08
N MET A 516 -16.16 -8.44 -10.11
CA MET A 516 -15.41 -8.90 -11.29
C MET A 516 -14.09 -8.13 -11.32
N THR A 517 -13.00 -8.85 -11.38
CA THR A 517 -11.63 -8.30 -11.47
C THR A 517 -11.05 -8.53 -12.83
#